data_8316efbe209f830bf63baca79fdcda80
#
_entry.id   8316efbe209f830bf63baca79fdcda80
#
_cell.length_a   1.000
_cell.length_b   1.000
_cell.length_c   1.000
_cell.angle_alpha   90.00
_cell.angle_beta   90.00
_cell.angle_gamma   90.00
#
_symmetry.space_group_name_H-M   'P 1'
#
loop_
_entity.id
_entity.type
_entity.pdbx_description
1 polymer ?
#
loop_
_entity_poly.entity_id
_entity_poly.type
_entity_poly.pdbx_seq_one_letter_code
_entity_poly.pdbx_strand_id
1 'polypeptide(L)'
;MLEQLTPRVFYLPFSKTEGSPSLGYIRGDRFSLMVDAGTCPAHVGEYQNAVTAAGFRPPDFVALTHSHWDHCFGLGALAIPSIACIQTRQSLELVSTLSWTPDGIQESIRRGILPRSCAPVIQEHFPDPASIRIVLPTVVFSGAMTLDLGNCTCRIQHVTSPHARDTTIVFVPEEHMVFLGDAVYQELRNEVWTEHPDKLRALVQELEPLDFSVCLPGHQPPMN
;
A
#
# COMPACT_ATOMS: atom_id res chain seq x y z
N MET A 1 -15.03 1.74 9.87
CA MET A 1 -15.69 0.41 9.82
C MET A 1 -15.21 -0.28 8.55
N LEU A 2 -14.95 -1.62 8.60
CA LEU A 2 -14.65 -2.36 7.37
C LEU A 2 -15.88 -2.46 6.48
N GLU A 3 -15.68 -2.29 5.18
CA GLU A 3 -16.66 -2.57 4.14
C GLU A 3 -16.33 -3.89 3.44
N GLN A 4 -17.35 -4.64 3.07
CA GLN A 4 -17.19 -5.94 2.39
C GLN A 4 -17.23 -5.75 0.87
N LEU A 5 -16.23 -6.30 0.17
CA LEU A 5 -16.18 -6.33 -1.30
C LEU A 5 -16.68 -7.68 -1.85
N THR A 6 -16.18 -8.76 -1.26
CA THR A 6 -16.49 -10.14 -1.64
C THR A 6 -16.61 -10.99 -0.37
N PRO A 7 -17.02 -12.28 -0.42
CA PRO A 7 -17.14 -13.10 0.78
C PRO A 7 -15.91 -13.16 1.69
N ARG A 8 -14.69 -13.01 1.11
CA ARG A 8 -13.42 -13.11 1.84
C ARG A 8 -12.62 -11.82 1.87
N VAL A 9 -13.02 -10.79 1.11
CA VAL A 9 -12.27 -9.55 0.98
C VAL A 9 -13.05 -8.38 1.56
N PHE A 10 -12.39 -7.65 2.44
CA PHE A 10 -12.90 -6.46 3.14
C PHE A 10 -11.87 -5.34 3.03
N TYR A 11 -12.26 -4.11 3.30
CA TYR A 11 -11.34 -2.99 3.31
C TYR A 11 -11.80 -1.88 4.27
N LEU A 12 -10.84 -1.14 4.80
CA LEU A 12 -11.08 0.16 5.41
C LEU A 12 -11.04 1.19 4.28
N PRO A 13 -12.13 1.98 4.05
CA PRO A 13 -12.16 2.95 2.97
C PRO A 13 -11.10 4.04 3.11
N PHE A 14 -10.62 4.54 1.97
CA PHE A 14 -9.74 5.71 1.92
C PHE A 14 -10.41 6.96 2.50
N SER A 15 -9.60 7.88 3.02
CA SER A 15 -10.05 9.20 3.49
C SER A 15 -9.44 10.31 2.65
N LYS A 16 -10.27 11.02 1.87
CA LYS A 16 -9.82 12.19 1.10
C LYS A 16 -9.33 13.34 1.99
N THR A 17 -10.00 13.53 3.13
CA THR A 17 -9.68 14.61 4.07
C THR A 17 -8.33 14.40 4.74
N GLU A 18 -7.98 13.14 4.99
CA GLU A 18 -6.75 12.76 5.66
C GLU A 18 -5.65 12.32 4.69
N GLY A 19 -5.96 12.18 3.38
CA GLY A 19 -5.03 11.65 2.39
C GLY A 19 -4.61 10.20 2.65
N SER A 20 -5.45 9.46 3.39
CA SER A 20 -5.15 8.07 3.75
C SER A 20 -5.70 7.10 2.72
N PRO A 21 -4.93 6.07 2.27
CA PRO A 21 -5.40 5.09 1.31
C PRO A 21 -6.35 4.07 1.94
N SER A 22 -7.05 3.31 1.09
CA SER A 22 -7.76 2.10 1.50
C SER A 22 -6.80 1.05 2.04
N LEU A 23 -7.20 0.34 3.11
CA LEU A 23 -6.43 -0.78 3.66
C LEU A 23 -7.22 -2.07 3.50
N GLY A 24 -6.65 -3.05 2.81
CA GLY A 24 -7.30 -4.32 2.54
C GLY A 24 -7.23 -5.31 3.72
N TYR A 25 -8.25 -6.18 3.82
CA TYR A 25 -8.25 -7.36 4.68
C TYR A 25 -8.75 -8.56 3.88
N ILE A 26 -7.90 -9.57 3.71
CA ILE A 26 -8.22 -10.81 3.01
C ILE A 26 -8.24 -11.95 4.02
N ARG A 27 -9.37 -12.66 4.10
CA ARG A 27 -9.62 -13.72 5.06
C ARG A 27 -9.52 -15.10 4.42
N GLY A 28 -8.46 -15.85 4.72
CA GLY A 28 -8.41 -17.29 4.48
C GLY A 28 -8.89 -18.10 5.68
N ASP A 29 -8.93 -19.42 5.53
CA ASP A 29 -9.32 -20.34 6.60
C ASP A 29 -8.19 -20.51 7.64
N ARG A 30 -6.93 -20.37 7.21
CA ARG A 30 -5.74 -20.52 8.07
C ARG A 30 -5.14 -19.18 8.45
N PHE A 31 -4.96 -18.31 7.49
CA PHE A 31 -4.29 -17.03 7.64
C PHE A 31 -5.13 -15.89 7.08
N SER A 32 -4.76 -14.66 7.43
CA SER A 32 -5.31 -13.43 6.87
C SER A 32 -4.19 -12.47 6.46
N LEU A 33 -4.45 -11.71 5.41
CA LEU A 33 -3.50 -10.76 4.83
C LEU A 33 -4.08 -9.35 4.90
N MET A 34 -3.31 -8.41 5.42
CA MET A 34 -3.52 -6.98 5.25
C MET A 34 -2.88 -6.51 3.95
N VAL A 35 -3.51 -5.61 3.21
CA VAL A 35 -2.92 -4.94 2.03
C VAL A 35 -2.70 -3.49 2.38
N ASP A 36 -1.45 -3.05 2.27
CA ASP A 36 -0.88 -1.79 2.72
C ASP A 36 -0.91 -1.57 4.24
N ALA A 37 0.07 -0.83 4.74
CA ALA A 37 0.24 -0.55 6.16
C ALA A 37 -0.27 0.84 6.58
N GLY A 38 -0.75 1.62 5.63
CA GLY A 38 -1.31 2.95 5.89
C GLY A 38 -0.28 4.03 6.20
N THR A 39 -0.81 5.22 6.46
CA THR A 39 -0.06 6.47 6.59
C THR A 39 0.77 6.56 7.87
N CYS A 40 0.22 6.11 9.00
CA CYS A 40 0.79 6.35 10.33
C CYS A 40 0.23 5.36 11.37
N PRO A 41 0.78 5.34 12.60
CA PRO A 41 0.27 4.48 13.67
C PRO A 41 -1.22 4.68 13.99
N ALA A 42 -1.75 5.90 13.86
CA ALA A 42 -3.17 6.17 14.10
C ALA A 42 -4.07 5.48 13.06
N HIS A 43 -3.70 5.53 11.77
CA HIS A 43 -4.42 4.84 10.70
C HIS A 43 -4.40 3.32 10.87
N VAL A 44 -3.26 2.76 11.31
CA VAL A 44 -3.16 1.34 11.69
C VAL A 44 -4.10 1.01 12.85
N GLY A 45 -4.16 1.88 13.87
CA GLY A 45 -5.06 1.72 15.02
C GLY A 45 -6.54 1.73 14.60
N GLU A 46 -6.92 2.62 13.69
CA GLU A 46 -8.27 2.66 13.11
C GLU A 46 -8.59 1.35 12.38
N TYR A 47 -7.68 0.87 11.55
CA TYR A 47 -7.82 -0.41 10.85
C TYR A 47 -7.98 -1.58 11.83
N GLN A 48 -7.12 -1.69 12.84
CA GLN A 48 -7.18 -2.76 13.84
C GLN A 48 -8.49 -2.73 14.63
N ASN A 49 -8.99 -1.54 14.98
CA ASN A 49 -10.28 -1.36 15.62
C ASN A 49 -11.43 -1.80 14.71
N ALA A 50 -11.37 -1.47 13.41
CA ALA A 50 -12.37 -1.88 12.43
C ALA A 50 -12.38 -3.40 12.21
N VAL A 51 -11.20 -4.05 12.16
CA VAL A 51 -11.05 -5.52 12.10
C VAL A 51 -11.66 -6.18 13.33
N THR A 52 -11.35 -5.67 14.52
CA THR A 52 -11.90 -6.17 15.80
C THR A 52 -13.41 -6.01 15.87
N ALA A 53 -13.93 -4.85 15.48
CA ALA A 53 -15.38 -4.56 15.48
C ALA A 53 -16.16 -5.46 14.48
N ALA A 54 -15.51 -5.90 13.40
CA ALA A 54 -16.06 -6.88 12.47
C ALA A 54 -16.03 -8.33 12.99
N GLY A 55 -15.45 -8.57 14.17
CA GLY A 55 -15.29 -9.89 14.76
C GLY A 55 -14.20 -10.74 14.07
N PHE A 56 -13.27 -10.10 13.37
CA PHE A 56 -12.18 -10.77 12.70
C PHE A 56 -10.93 -10.86 13.60
N ARG A 57 -10.09 -11.85 13.33
CA ARG A 57 -8.76 -11.94 13.95
C ARG A 57 -7.83 -10.88 13.34
N PRO A 58 -6.80 -10.42 14.07
CA PRO A 58 -5.75 -9.60 13.48
C PRO A 58 -5.12 -10.29 12.25
N PRO A 59 -4.63 -9.52 11.26
CA PRO A 59 -3.93 -10.09 10.12
C PRO A 59 -2.63 -10.78 10.54
N ASP A 60 -2.29 -11.87 9.85
CA ASP A 60 -1.05 -12.63 10.10
C ASP A 60 0.12 -12.05 9.31
N PHE A 61 -0.17 -11.37 8.19
CA PHE A 61 0.82 -10.75 7.28
C PHE A 61 0.31 -9.41 6.78
N VAL A 62 1.24 -8.57 6.31
CA VAL A 62 0.91 -7.37 5.53
C VAL A 62 1.70 -7.36 4.22
N ALA A 63 1.03 -7.14 3.07
CA ALA A 63 1.66 -6.93 1.78
C ALA A 63 1.64 -5.45 1.43
N LEU A 64 2.80 -4.90 1.03
CA LEU A 64 2.92 -3.51 0.59
C LEU A 64 2.76 -3.43 -0.92
N THR A 65 1.92 -2.51 -1.38
CA THR A 65 1.75 -2.26 -2.82
C THR A 65 2.91 -1.45 -3.40
N HIS A 66 3.45 -0.48 -2.65
CA HIS A 66 4.62 0.30 -3.04
C HIS A 66 5.20 1.07 -1.84
N SER A 67 6.27 1.85 -2.05
CA SER A 67 7.04 2.49 -0.99
C SER A 67 6.60 3.90 -0.60
N HIS A 68 5.54 4.44 -1.16
CA HIS A 68 5.09 5.77 -0.75
C HIS A 68 4.65 5.79 0.70
N TRP A 69 4.87 6.92 1.34
CA TRP A 69 4.76 7.11 2.78
C TRP A 69 3.38 6.74 3.34
N ASP A 70 2.33 7.07 2.61
CA ASP A 70 0.94 6.84 2.99
C ASP A 70 0.51 5.36 2.93
N HIS A 71 1.25 4.51 2.22
CA HIS A 71 1.04 3.06 2.15
C HIS A 71 1.92 2.26 3.11
N CYS A 72 3.03 2.84 3.63
CA CYS A 72 4.01 2.04 4.35
C CYS A 72 4.50 2.60 5.70
N PHE A 73 4.27 3.89 6.03
CA PHE A 73 4.80 4.45 7.28
C PHE A 73 4.09 3.94 8.54
N GLY A 74 2.88 3.43 8.40
CA GLY A 74 2.19 2.72 9.48
C GLY A 74 2.81 1.36 9.84
N LEU A 75 3.70 0.80 9.00
CA LEU A 75 4.29 -0.53 9.21
C LEU A 75 4.99 -0.67 10.57
N GLY A 76 5.57 0.42 11.10
CA GLY A 76 6.18 0.44 12.42
C GLY A 76 5.24 0.18 13.60
N ALA A 77 3.93 0.28 13.39
CA ALA A 77 2.90 -0.02 14.40
C ALA A 77 2.38 -1.47 14.30
N LEU A 78 2.85 -2.24 13.32
CA LEU A 78 2.46 -3.63 13.10
C LEU A 78 3.58 -4.57 13.58
N ALA A 79 3.22 -5.54 14.43
CA ALA A 79 4.14 -6.57 14.92
C ALA A 79 3.94 -7.90 14.14
N ILE A 80 3.76 -7.81 12.83
CA ILE A 80 3.52 -8.96 11.93
C ILE A 80 4.52 -8.95 10.76
N PRO A 81 4.82 -10.11 10.14
CA PRO A 81 5.66 -10.17 8.96
C PRO A 81 5.10 -9.34 7.81
N SER A 82 5.97 -8.56 7.17
CA SER A 82 5.64 -7.74 6.01
C SER A 82 6.27 -8.29 4.73
N ILE A 83 5.53 -8.20 3.63
CA ILE A 83 5.87 -8.75 2.32
C ILE A 83 5.95 -7.58 1.33
N ALA A 84 7.03 -7.49 0.56
CA ALA A 84 7.16 -6.50 -0.50
C ALA A 84 8.04 -7.00 -1.64
N CYS A 85 7.92 -6.41 -2.83
CA CYS A 85 8.86 -6.68 -3.89
C CYS A 85 10.24 -6.09 -3.58
N ILE A 86 11.28 -6.59 -4.25
CA ILE A 86 12.65 -6.14 -4.06
C ILE A 86 12.82 -4.65 -4.34
N GLN A 87 12.06 -4.11 -5.29
CA GLN A 87 12.09 -2.69 -5.65
C GLN A 87 11.54 -1.82 -4.50
N THR A 88 10.43 -2.23 -3.86
CA THR A 88 9.89 -1.56 -2.67
C THR A 88 10.89 -1.60 -1.51
N ARG A 89 11.54 -2.75 -1.28
CA ARG A 89 12.61 -2.88 -0.28
C ARG A 89 13.73 -1.88 -0.54
N GLN A 90 14.22 -1.78 -1.78
CA GLN A 90 15.29 -0.85 -2.17
C GLN A 90 14.88 0.62 -1.98
N SER A 91 13.64 0.96 -2.32
CA SER A 91 13.10 2.32 -2.09
C SER A 91 13.04 2.64 -0.60
N LEU A 92 12.54 1.72 0.22
CA LEU A 92 12.46 1.91 1.68
C LEU A 92 13.84 1.97 2.34
N GLU A 93 14.86 1.26 1.83
CA GLU A 93 16.24 1.40 2.28
C GLU A 93 16.76 2.83 2.08
N LEU A 94 16.48 3.46 0.92
CA LEU A 94 16.83 4.86 0.68
C LEU A 94 16.05 5.79 1.63
N VAL A 95 14.75 5.58 1.77
CA VAL A 95 13.88 6.40 2.65
C VAL A 95 14.31 6.27 4.12
N SER A 96 14.81 5.11 4.55
CA SER A 96 15.30 4.88 5.91
C SER A 96 16.56 5.68 6.27
N THR A 97 17.29 6.17 5.27
CA THR A 97 18.48 7.02 5.46
C THR A 97 18.12 8.51 5.64
N LEU A 98 16.87 8.89 5.38
CA LEU A 98 16.43 10.28 5.47
C LEU A 98 16.25 10.71 6.93
N SER A 99 16.54 11.98 7.18
CA SER A 99 16.18 12.61 8.44
C SER A 99 14.76 13.18 8.35
N TRP A 100 13.91 12.82 9.31
CA TRP A 100 12.53 13.28 9.41
C TRP A 100 12.38 14.49 10.34
N THR A 101 13.47 15.12 10.78
CA THR A 101 13.41 16.44 11.42
C THR A 101 12.92 17.49 10.43
N PRO A 102 12.41 18.65 10.87
CA PRO A 102 11.99 19.72 9.96
C PRO A 102 13.07 20.09 8.93
N ASP A 103 14.33 20.19 9.33
CA ASP A 103 15.45 20.49 8.42
C ASP A 103 15.71 19.33 7.44
N GLY A 104 15.60 18.09 7.89
CA GLY A 104 15.76 16.89 7.06
C GLY A 104 14.67 16.78 6.01
N ILE A 105 13.42 17.11 6.35
CA ILE A 105 12.30 17.17 5.40
C ILE A 105 12.58 18.23 4.34
N GLN A 106 13.02 19.44 4.72
CA GLN A 106 13.36 20.49 3.78
C GLN A 106 14.53 20.09 2.85
N GLU A 107 15.53 19.38 3.38
CA GLU A 107 16.61 18.83 2.57
C GLU A 107 16.10 17.79 1.57
N SER A 108 15.21 16.88 1.98
CA SER A 108 14.60 15.89 1.12
C SER A 108 13.78 16.51 -0.01
N ILE A 109 13.07 17.61 0.26
CA ILE A 109 12.35 18.42 -0.74
C ILE A 109 13.35 19.05 -1.72
N ARG A 110 14.41 19.70 -1.23
CA ARG A 110 15.43 20.31 -2.09
C ARG A 110 16.11 19.30 -3.03
N ARG A 111 16.27 18.07 -2.57
CA ARG A 111 16.83 16.96 -3.36
C ARG A 111 15.83 16.30 -4.31
N GLY A 112 14.56 16.72 -4.29
CA GLY A 112 13.48 16.12 -5.11
C GLY A 112 13.14 14.69 -4.71
N ILE A 113 13.45 14.29 -3.45
CA ILE A 113 13.12 12.95 -2.92
C ILE A 113 11.69 12.94 -2.39
N LEU A 114 11.30 14.01 -1.70
CA LEU A 114 9.96 14.20 -1.16
C LEU A 114 9.29 15.37 -1.88
N PRO A 115 8.08 15.18 -2.45
CA PRO A 115 7.29 16.29 -2.96
C PRO A 115 6.97 17.29 -1.83
N ARG A 116 7.04 18.59 -2.14
CA ARG A 116 6.74 19.64 -1.16
C ARG A 116 5.31 19.54 -0.62
N SER A 117 4.39 19.15 -1.49
CA SER A 117 2.97 18.94 -1.15
C SER A 117 2.74 17.85 -0.11
N CYS A 118 3.64 16.87 -0.01
CA CYS A 118 3.52 15.78 1.00
C CYS A 118 3.93 16.25 2.41
N ALA A 119 4.82 17.22 2.53
CA ALA A 119 5.38 17.60 3.84
C ALA A 119 4.32 18.06 4.87
N PRO A 120 3.35 18.94 4.55
CA PRO A 120 2.32 19.34 5.51
C PRO A 120 1.42 18.15 5.90
N VAL A 121 1.09 17.27 4.96
CA VAL A 121 0.25 16.09 5.22
C VAL A 121 0.97 15.10 6.14
N ILE A 122 2.26 14.83 5.90
CA ILE A 122 3.08 14.01 6.80
C ILE A 122 3.13 14.62 8.21
N GLN A 123 3.23 15.94 8.31
CA GLN A 123 3.28 16.63 9.61
C GLN A 123 1.94 16.56 10.37
N GLU A 124 0.80 16.53 9.67
CA GLU A 124 -0.51 16.28 10.28
C GLU A 124 -0.60 14.88 10.87
N HIS A 125 -0.11 13.87 10.16
CA HIS A 125 -0.10 12.47 10.61
C HIS A 125 0.96 12.17 11.68
N PHE A 126 2.05 12.94 11.69
CA PHE A 126 3.16 12.81 12.64
C PHE A 126 3.45 14.18 13.27
N PRO A 127 2.75 14.53 14.37
CA PRO A 127 3.00 15.79 15.10
C PRO A 127 4.47 15.97 15.50
N ASP A 128 5.18 14.88 15.77
CA ASP A 128 6.62 14.81 15.87
C ASP A 128 7.19 13.99 14.71
N PRO A 129 7.57 14.59 13.58
CA PRO A 129 8.11 13.86 12.44
C PRO A 129 9.41 13.09 12.75
N ALA A 130 10.17 13.50 13.77
CA ALA A 130 11.36 12.78 14.21
C ALA A 130 11.02 11.39 14.82
N SER A 131 9.75 11.15 15.15
CA SER A 131 9.25 9.83 15.58
C SER A 131 9.04 8.84 14.43
N ILE A 132 9.06 9.28 13.18
CA ILE A 132 8.91 8.40 12.00
C ILE A 132 10.00 7.33 12.02
N ARG A 133 9.58 6.08 11.89
CA ARG A 133 10.46 4.91 11.81
C ARG A 133 10.13 4.12 10.56
N ILE A 134 11.08 4.08 9.65
CA ILE A 134 10.95 3.28 8.43
C ILE A 134 11.32 1.83 8.75
N VAL A 135 10.36 0.94 8.61
CA VAL A 135 10.54 -0.50 8.80
C VAL A 135 10.73 -1.17 7.44
N LEU A 136 11.75 -2.00 7.33
CA LEU A 136 12.04 -2.74 6.11
C LEU A 136 11.21 -4.04 6.07
N PRO A 137 10.73 -4.46 4.89
CA PRO A 137 9.93 -5.67 4.78
C PRO A 137 10.71 -6.93 5.19
N THR A 138 10.01 -7.85 5.86
CA THR A 138 10.56 -9.10 6.40
C THR A 138 10.74 -10.14 5.30
N VAL A 139 9.76 -10.24 4.39
CA VAL A 139 9.77 -11.16 3.24
C VAL A 139 9.89 -10.33 1.97
N VAL A 140 10.89 -10.67 1.16
CA VAL A 140 11.17 -9.96 -0.09
C VAL A 140 11.09 -10.93 -1.26
N PHE A 141 10.36 -10.54 -2.32
CA PHE A 141 10.22 -11.34 -3.52
C PHE A 141 10.65 -10.58 -4.78
N SER A 142 10.85 -11.31 -5.86
CA SER A 142 11.13 -10.76 -7.21
C SER A 142 10.08 -11.28 -8.19
N GLY A 143 9.54 -10.38 -9.01
CA GLY A 143 8.49 -10.70 -9.99
C GLY A 143 7.15 -10.97 -9.33
N ALA A 144 6.88 -12.19 -8.93
CA ALA A 144 5.63 -12.57 -8.27
C ALA A 144 5.83 -13.66 -7.22
N MET A 145 4.89 -13.70 -6.25
CA MET A 145 4.77 -14.79 -5.30
C MET A 145 3.29 -15.13 -5.05
N THR A 146 3.05 -16.33 -4.55
CA THR A 146 1.72 -16.76 -4.12
C THR A 146 1.74 -17.06 -2.63
N LEU A 147 0.76 -16.51 -1.91
CA LEU A 147 0.53 -16.76 -0.50
C LEU A 147 -0.80 -17.53 -0.35
N ASP A 148 -0.74 -18.75 0.16
CA ASP A 148 -1.91 -19.59 0.46
C ASP A 148 -2.40 -19.29 1.88
N LEU A 149 -3.58 -18.67 1.96
CA LEU A 149 -4.25 -18.33 3.22
C LEU A 149 -5.18 -19.45 3.74
N GLY A 150 -5.30 -20.56 2.99
CA GLY A 150 -6.26 -21.63 3.24
C GLY A 150 -7.61 -21.36 2.55
N ASN A 151 -7.90 -22.11 1.48
CA ASN A 151 -9.08 -21.93 0.59
C ASN A 151 -9.22 -20.47 0.05
N CYS A 152 -8.14 -19.75 0.02
CA CYS A 152 -8.01 -18.42 -0.54
C CYS A 152 -6.53 -18.17 -0.80
N THR A 153 -6.18 -17.83 -2.02
CA THR A 153 -4.81 -17.53 -2.42
C THR A 153 -4.66 -16.05 -2.78
N CYS A 154 -3.49 -15.49 -2.52
CA CYS A 154 -3.13 -14.14 -2.93
C CYS A 154 -1.92 -14.23 -3.86
N ARG A 155 -2.08 -13.84 -5.11
CA ARG A 155 -0.96 -13.62 -6.02
C ARG A 155 -0.50 -12.17 -5.87
N ILE A 156 0.69 -12.01 -5.30
CA ILE A 156 1.34 -10.71 -5.08
C ILE A 156 2.35 -10.53 -6.21
N GLN A 157 2.15 -9.53 -7.08
CA GLN A 157 2.91 -9.39 -8.32
C GLN A 157 3.39 -7.96 -8.52
N HIS A 158 4.70 -7.79 -8.76
CA HIS A 158 5.26 -6.54 -9.26
C HIS A 158 4.80 -6.31 -10.69
N VAL A 159 4.34 -5.10 -11.00
CA VAL A 159 3.81 -4.71 -12.30
C VAL A 159 4.43 -3.40 -12.80
N THR A 160 4.38 -3.19 -14.10
CA THR A 160 4.68 -1.89 -14.69
C THR A 160 3.60 -0.90 -14.32
N SER A 161 3.97 0.27 -13.79
CA SER A 161 3.02 1.29 -13.38
C SER A 161 3.49 2.69 -13.79
N PRO A 162 2.56 3.57 -14.21
CA PRO A 162 2.87 4.99 -14.38
C PRO A 162 3.23 5.69 -13.08
N HIS A 163 2.70 5.25 -11.92
CA HIS A 163 2.80 5.91 -10.63
C HIS A 163 4.17 5.72 -9.97
N ALA A 164 4.59 4.47 -9.76
CA ALA A 164 5.83 4.14 -9.09
C ALA A 164 6.49 2.91 -9.72
N ARG A 165 7.84 2.88 -9.70
CA ARG A 165 8.62 1.77 -10.28
C ARG A 165 8.51 0.46 -9.50
N ASP A 166 8.09 0.54 -8.26
CA ASP A 166 8.01 -0.56 -7.30
C ASP A 166 6.58 -1.02 -7.03
N THR A 167 5.67 -0.68 -7.93
CA THR A 167 4.26 -1.01 -7.79
C THR A 167 4.01 -2.51 -7.82
N THR A 168 3.24 -2.96 -6.85
CA THR A 168 2.80 -4.35 -6.66
C THR A 168 1.28 -4.37 -6.57
N ILE A 169 0.65 -5.34 -7.21
CA ILE A 169 -0.78 -5.64 -7.07
C ILE A 169 -0.97 -6.91 -6.23
N VAL A 170 -2.14 -7.05 -5.61
CA VAL A 170 -2.54 -8.27 -4.90
C VAL A 170 -3.82 -8.80 -5.54
N PHE A 171 -3.71 -9.88 -6.29
CA PHE A 171 -4.83 -10.56 -6.95
C PHE A 171 -5.30 -11.74 -6.12
N VAL A 172 -6.63 -11.84 -5.93
CA VAL A 172 -7.31 -12.92 -5.18
C VAL A 172 -8.20 -13.68 -6.17
N PRO A 173 -7.68 -14.77 -6.79
CA PRO A 173 -8.38 -15.49 -7.86
C PRO A 173 -9.75 -16.00 -7.46
N GLU A 174 -9.88 -16.62 -6.27
CA GLU A 174 -11.12 -17.21 -5.78
C GLU A 174 -12.22 -16.18 -5.52
N GLU A 175 -11.84 -14.91 -5.39
CA GLU A 175 -12.75 -13.80 -5.14
C GLU A 175 -12.91 -12.88 -6.36
N HIS A 176 -12.25 -13.20 -7.49
CA HIS A 176 -12.24 -12.38 -8.73
C HIS A 176 -11.95 -10.91 -8.45
N MET A 177 -10.96 -10.62 -7.59
CA MET A 177 -10.68 -9.29 -7.07
C MET A 177 -9.19 -8.96 -7.10
N VAL A 178 -8.85 -7.70 -7.41
CA VAL A 178 -7.47 -7.20 -7.37
C VAL A 178 -7.36 -5.90 -6.58
N PHE A 179 -6.40 -5.82 -5.67
CA PHE A 179 -5.94 -4.57 -5.08
C PHE A 179 -4.89 -3.95 -6.00
N LEU A 180 -5.13 -2.75 -6.45
CA LEU A 180 -4.24 -2.04 -7.37
C LEU A 180 -3.24 -1.12 -6.65
N GLY A 181 -3.51 -0.77 -5.38
CA GLY A 181 -2.80 0.35 -4.77
C GLY A 181 -2.92 1.59 -5.67
N ASP A 182 -1.83 2.24 -5.96
CA ASP A 182 -1.79 3.42 -6.80
C ASP A 182 -1.37 3.14 -8.26
N ALA A 183 -1.44 1.87 -8.68
CA ALA A 183 -0.93 1.41 -9.97
C ALA A 183 -1.39 2.22 -11.17
N VAL A 184 -2.60 2.77 -11.13
CA VAL A 184 -3.25 3.49 -12.26
C VAL A 184 -3.06 5.00 -12.22
N TYR A 185 -2.45 5.54 -11.15
CA TYR A 185 -2.31 6.99 -10.99
C TYR A 185 -1.09 7.52 -11.73
N GLN A 186 -1.08 8.84 -11.92
CA GLN A 186 0.05 9.57 -12.48
C GLN A 186 1.25 9.59 -11.50
N GLU A 187 2.45 9.78 -12.02
CA GLU A 187 3.64 10.06 -11.21
C GLU A 187 3.65 11.51 -10.76
N LEU A 188 3.79 11.77 -9.45
CA LEU A 188 4.07 13.10 -8.93
C LEU A 188 5.59 13.30 -8.83
N ARG A 189 6.16 14.08 -9.72
CA ARG A 189 7.60 14.37 -9.73
C ARG A 189 7.83 15.87 -9.78
N ASN A 190 8.62 16.41 -8.84
CA ASN A 190 8.90 17.85 -8.74
C ASN A 190 7.63 18.72 -8.80
N GLU A 191 6.57 18.35 -8.08
CA GLU A 191 5.27 19.00 -8.02
C GLU A 191 4.49 19.01 -9.36
N VAL A 192 4.90 18.18 -10.31
CA VAL A 192 4.23 18.02 -11.60
C VAL A 192 3.68 16.60 -11.71
N TRP A 193 2.37 16.51 -11.92
CA TRP A 193 1.73 15.26 -12.29
C TRP A 193 2.07 14.91 -13.74
N THR A 194 2.70 13.77 -13.92
CA THR A 194 3.20 13.31 -15.22
C THR A 194 2.47 12.04 -15.65
N GLU A 195 1.91 12.08 -16.84
CA GLU A 195 1.28 10.91 -17.47
C GLU A 195 2.33 10.06 -18.18
N HIS A 196 2.19 8.75 -18.06
CA HIS A 196 3.01 7.75 -18.73
C HIS A 196 2.11 6.76 -19.49
N PRO A 197 1.54 7.14 -20.64
CA PRO A 197 0.55 6.33 -21.35
C PRO A 197 1.11 4.96 -21.79
N ASP A 198 2.41 4.87 -22.08
CA ASP A 198 3.03 3.59 -22.43
C ASP A 198 3.12 2.64 -21.24
N LYS A 199 3.43 3.16 -20.04
CA LYS A 199 3.41 2.37 -18.81
C LYS A 199 1.99 1.96 -18.43
N LEU A 200 1.01 2.85 -18.60
CA LEU A 200 -0.41 2.52 -18.36
C LEU A 200 -0.88 1.42 -19.32
N ARG A 201 -0.50 1.48 -20.59
CA ARG A 201 -0.81 0.42 -21.56
C ARG A 201 -0.15 -0.90 -21.18
N ALA A 202 1.11 -0.89 -20.74
CA ALA A 202 1.80 -2.08 -20.26
C ALA A 202 1.10 -2.67 -19.02
N LEU A 203 0.69 -1.82 -18.05
CA LEU A 203 -0.09 -2.27 -16.90
C LEU A 203 -1.38 -2.97 -17.33
N VAL A 204 -2.15 -2.39 -18.25
CA VAL A 204 -3.39 -3.00 -18.76
C VAL A 204 -3.09 -4.38 -19.36
N GLN A 205 -2.05 -4.52 -20.17
CA GLN A 205 -1.64 -5.82 -20.74
C GLN A 205 -1.23 -6.84 -19.68
N GLU A 206 -0.67 -6.40 -18.55
CA GLU A 206 -0.35 -7.29 -17.43
C GLU A 206 -1.59 -7.68 -16.61
N LEU A 207 -2.63 -6.85 -16.59
CA LEU A 207 -3.90 -7.11 -15.90
C LEU A 207 -4.88 -7.94 -16.73
N GLU A 208 -4.89 -7.81 -18.05
CA GLU A 208 -5.81 -8.52 -18.96
C GLU A 208 -5.90 -10.04 -18.75
N PRO A 209 -4.79 -10.76 -18.43
CA PRO A 209 -4.85 -12.20 -18.16
C PRO A 209 -5.47 -12.56 -16.79
N LEU A 210 -5.70 -11.59 -15.91
CA LEU A 210 -6.25 -11.82 -14.59
C LEU A 210 -7.78 -11.78 -14.67
N ASP A 211 -8.41 -12.86 -14.22
CA ASP A 211 -9.88 -12.99 -14.17
C ASP A 211 -10.41 -12.29 -12.91
N PHE A 212 -10.63 -10.97 -13.00
CA PHE A 212 -11.22 -10.17 -11.92
C PHE A 212 -12.42 -9.36 -12.42
N SER A 213 -13.39 -9.17 -11.55
CA SER A 213 -14.58 -8.34 -11.77
C SER A 213 -14.64 -7.14 -10.84
N VAL A 214 -13.79 -7.11 -9.80
CA VAL A 214 -13.70 -6.00 -8.85
C VAL A 214 -12.25 -5.59 -8.69
N CYS A 215 -11.97 -4.29 -8.69
CA CYS A 215 -10.65 -3.77 -8.32
C CYS A 215 -10.76 -2.65 -7.29
N LEU A 216 -9.77 -2.57 -6.40
CA LEU A 216 -9.67 -1.53 -5.38
C LEU A 216 -8.38 -0.73 -5.56
N PRO A 217 -8.48 0.53 -6.03
CA PRO A 217 -7.39 1.49 -6.00
C PRO A 217 -7.14 2.03 -4.59
N GLY A 218 -5.95 2.61 -4.36
CA GLY A 218 -5.57 3.15 -3.06
C GLY A 218 -6.46 4.29 -2.58
N HIS A 219 -6.78 5.24 -3.45
CA HIS A 219 -7.47 6.49 -3.09
C HIS A 219 -8.80 6.71 -3.84
N GLN A 220 -9.43 5.65 -4.29
CA GLN A 220 -10.74 5.69 -4.95
C GLN A 220 -11.63 4.56 -4.44
N PRO A 221 -12.97 4.69 -4.60
CA PRO A 221 -13.88 3.60 -4.28
C PRO A 221 -13.62 2.38 -5.18
N PRO A 222 -14.09 1.20 -4.78
CA PRO A 222 -14.04 0.00 -5.60
C PRO A 222 -14.68 0.22 -6.98
N MET A 223 -14.11 -0.41 -8.00
CA MET A 223 -14.59 -0.36 -9.39
C MET A 223 -14.88 -1.77 -9.89
N ASN A 224 -15.92 -1.90 -10.74
CA ASN A 224 -16.36 -3.13 -11.41
C ASN A 224 -16.03 -3.08 -12.90
#